data_93f971d8681d0cc7674415500e6e9e8f
#
_entry.id   93f971d8681d0cc7674415500e6e9e8f
#
_cell.length_a   1.000
_cell.length_b   1.000
_cell.length_c   1.000
_cell.angle_alpha   90.00
_cell.angle_beta   90.00
_cell.angle_gamma   90.00
#
_symmetry.space_group_name_H-M   'P 1'
#
loop_
_entity.id
_entity.type
_entity.pdbx_description
1 polymer ?
#
loop_
_entity_poly.entity_id
_entity_poly.type
_entity_poly.pdbx_seq_one_letter_code
_entity_poly.pdbx_strand_id
1 'polypeptide(L)' 'MDIAITKMSSKGQVVIPIEMRGDIKEGDKLLLIQDKDKIVLKKASEMD' A
#
# COMPACT_ATOMS: atom_id res chain seq x y z
N MET A 1 6.80 -12.91 -7.66
CA MET A 1 6.52 -12.12 -6.44
C MET A 1 7.59 -11.07 -6.26
N ASP A 2 7.20 -9.82 -6.00
CA ASP A 2 8.14 -8.73 -5.85
C ASP A 2 8.32 -8.41 -4.39
N ILE A 3 9.55 -8.11 -4.00
CA ILE A 3 9.89 -7.76 -2.62
C ILE A 3 10.71 -6.48 -2.66
N ALA A 4 10.37 -5.55 -1.79
CA ALA A 4 11.13 -4.31 -1.66
C ALA A 4 11.18 -3.91 -0.20
N ILE A 5 12.21 -3.13 0.15
CA ILE A 5 12.35 -2.59 1.50
C ILE A 5 12.09 -1.09 1.40
N THR A 6 11.23 -0.58 2.28
CA THR A 6 10.96 0.84 2.36
C THR A 6 11.04 1.26 3.82
N LYS A 7 11.13 2.56 4.06
CA LYS A 7 11.23 3.10 5.41
C LYS A 7 10.02 3.93 5.73
N MET A 8 9.57 3.82 6.97
CA MET A 8 8.51 4.67 7.48
C MET A 8 9.09 6.03 7.83
N SER A 9 8.45 7.09 7.35
CA SER A 9 8.84 8.45 7.72
C SER A 9 8.29 8.79 9.09
N SER A 10 8.75 9.93 9.64
CA SER A 10 8.25 10.40 10.94
C SER A 10 6.76 10.73 10.88
N LYS A 11 6.22 10.93 9.70
CA LYS A 11 4.80 11.23 9.52
C LYS A 11 3.96 9.99 9.24
N GLY A 12 4.57 8.80 9.32
CA GLY A 12 3.83 7.58 9.08
C GLY A 12 3.62 7.25 7.62
N GLN A 13 4.46 7.76 6.74
CA GLN A 13 4.33 7.56 5.30
C GLN A 13 5.42 6.64 4.78
N VAL A 14 5.05 5.81 3.82
CA VAL A 14 6.00 4.98 3.09
C VAL A 14 5.77 5.19 1.60
N VAL A 15 6.81 4.91 0.81
CA VAL A 15 6.72 4.97 -0.64
C VAL A 15 6.55 3.56 -1.18
N ILE A 16 5.53 3.36 -2.00
CA ILE A 16 5.35 2.10 -2.71
C ILE A 16 6.14 2.21 -4.01
N PRO A 17 7.15 1.34 -4.23
CA PRO A 17 7.91 1.40 -5.48
C PRO A 17 6.99 1.32 -6.69
N ILE A 18 7.36 2.05 -7.74
CA ILE A 18 6.48 2.17 -8.90
C ILE A 18 6.19 0.82 -9.54
N GLU A 19 7.15 -0.10 -9.50
CA GLU A 19 6.97 -1.41 -10.11
C GLU A 19 6.04 -2.31 -9.30
N MET A 20 5.65 -1.89 -8.10
CA MET A 20 4.76 -2.66 -7.25
C MET A 20 3.36 -2.06 -7.16
N ARG A 21 3.12 -0.94 -7.83
CA ARG A 21 1.84 -0.24 -7.71
C ARG A 21 0.73 -0.87 -8.53
N GLY A 22 1.08 -1.69 -9.52
CA GLY A 22 0.07 -2.26 -10.40
C GLY A 22 -0.74 -1.18 -11.07
N ASP A 23 -2.05 -1.24 -10.92
CA ASP A 23 -2.95 -0.23 -11.50
C ASP A 23 -3.38 0.84 -10.50
N ILE A 24 -2.70 0.91 -9.36
CA ILE A 24 -2.97 1.96 -8.37
C ILE A 24 -2.35 3.27 -8.86
N LYS A 25 -3.15 4.32 -8.90
CA LYS A 25 -2.73 5.61 -9.44
C LYS A 25 -2.95 6.71 -8.41
N GLU A 26 -2.36 7.84 -8.68
CA GLU A 26 -2.53 9.01 -7.83
C GLU A 26 -4.01 9.34 -7.68
N GLY A 27 -4.41 9.58 -6.43
CA GLY A 27 -5.80 9.90 -6.14
C GLY A 27 -6.67 8.68 -5.86
N ASP A 28 -6.18 7.49 -6.14
CA ASP A 28 -6.95 6.28 -5.84
C ASP A 28 -7.12 6.14 -4.34
N LYS A 29 -8.30 5.70 -3.94
CA LYS A 29 -8.56 5.41 -2.53
C LYS A 29 -8.11 4.00 -2.22
N LEU A 30 -7.47 3.85 -1.08
CA LEU A 30 -6.92 2.56 -0.69
C LEU A 30 -7.54 2.12 0.63
N LEU A 31 -7.76 0.83 0.75
CA LEU A 31 -8.22 0.22 1.99
C LEU A 31 -7.02 -0.35 2.72
N LEU A 32 -6.89 0.00 3.98
CA LEU A 32 -5.82 -0.52 4.83
C LEU A 32 -6.43 -1.42 5.87
N ILE A 33 -5.93 -2.64 5.97
CA ILE A 33 -6.38 -3.62 6.95
C ILE A 33 -5.20 -4.01 7.81
N GLN A 34 -5.32 -3.77 9.12
CA GLN A 34 -4.28 -4.21 10.04
C GLN A 34 -4.66 -5.58 10.58
N ASP A 35 -3.71 -6.51 10.51
CA ASP A 35 -3.92 -7.87 10.99
C ASP A 35 -2.65 -8.31 11.72
N LYS A 36 -2.72 -8.31 13.06
CA LYS A 36 -1.60 -8.69 13.91
C LYS A 36 -0.38 -7.82 13.62
N ASP A 37 0.66 -8.40 13.01
CA ASP A 37 1.90 -7.69 12.75
C ASP A 37 2.04 -7.27 11.28
N LYS A 38 0.95 -7.26 10.52
CA LYS A 38 1.02 -6.89 9.11
C LYS A 38 -0.09 -5.93 8.74
N ILE A 39 0.12 -5.19 7.67
CA ILE A 39 -0.87 -4.29 7.11
C ILE A 39 -1.08 -4.69 5.66
N VAL A 40 -2.33 -4.93 5.29
CA VAL A 40 -2.71 -5.27 3.91
C VAL A 40 -3.30 -4.04 3.27
N LEU A 41 -2.86 -3.75 2.06
CA LEU A 41 -3.30 -2.58 1.31
C LEU A 41 -3.98 -3.03 0.03
N LYS A 42 -5.17 -2.51 -0.24
CA LYS A 42 -5.94 -2.86 -1.42
C LYS A 42 -6.55 -1.62 -2.04
N LYS A 43 -6.81 -1.66 -3.34
CA LYS A 43 -7.63 -0.61 -3.95
C LYS A 43 -9.03 -0.69 -3.38
N ALA A 44 -9.59 0.45 -2.99
CA ALA A 44 -10.91 0.47 -2.37
C ALA A 44 -12.00 0.00 -3.34
N SER A 45 -11.78 0.17 -4.64
CA SER A 45 -12.74 -0.28 -5.63
C SER A 45 -12.90 -1.79 -5.70
N GLU A 46 -12.00 -2.53 -5.06
CA GLU A 46 -12.08 -3.99 -5.02
C GLU A 46 -12.90 -4.49 -3.83
N MET A 47 -13.44 -3.57 -3.06
CA MET A 47 -14.31 -3.91 -1.94
C MET A 47 -15.75 -3.95 -2.43
N ASP A 48 -16.25 -5.11 -2.56
CA ASP A 48 -17.68 -5.27 -2.84
C ASP A 48 -18.30 -6.23 -1.86
#